data_f1e4ed192d82a5ac2195cd5f129e3df5
#
_entry.id   f1e4ed192d82a5ac2195cd5f129e3df5
#
_cell.length_a   1.000
_cell.length_b   1.000
_cell.length_c   1.000
_cell.angle_alpha   90.00
_cell.angle_beta   90.00
_cell.angle_gamma   90.00
#
_symmetry.space_group_name_H-M   'P 1'
#
loop_
_entity.id
_entity.type
_entity.pdbx_description
1 polymer ?
#
loop_
_entity_poly.entity_id
_entity_poly.type
_entity_poly.pdbx_seq_one_letter_code
_entity_poly.pdbx_strand_id
1 'polypeptide(L)'
;MTTDRKLWAFLACRNQGSRLWGKPLQNISIADSITILDYLIHGIKQQKMVSGIALAISQGVENEVFKGVADRHGIPYVVGSEKDVLGRLVQCFEISPATDVLRVTTESPFPAFEYLEQAWTLHQESGAAMTTLDNVPDGCGFEIITKNALVQSHRQGDERHRSELCSLYIREHKDKLLVQNLVPTRTDLRTDLRLTVDYPEDLIVARAVFDSLAKKGKIHPSLSAIVAFLDGHPDLRHLVDQFVPAGMKSMYV
;
A
#
# COMPACT_ATOMS: atom_id res chain seq x y z
N MET A 1 10.11 29.34 -4.63
CA MET A 1 9.87 28.99 -3.20
C MET A 1 9.59 27.50 -3.18
N THR A 2 10.55 26.70 -2.77
CA THR A 2 10.33 25.26 -2.54
C THR A 2 9.43 25.17 -1.31
N THR A 3 8.12 24.93 -1.54
CA THR A 3 7.23 24.54 -0.45
C THR A 3 7.83 23.29 0.18
N ASP A 4 8.00 23.32 1.52
CA ASP A 4 8.48 22.18 2.29
C ASP A 4 7.46 21.02 2.13
N ARG A 5 7.65 20.17 1.09
CA ARG A 5 6.74 19.07 0.78
C ARG A 5 6.89 17.97 1.82
N LYS A 6 5.76 17.47 2.33
CA LYS A 6 5.70 16.46 3.39
C LYS A 6 4.96 15.23 2.88
N LEU A 7 5.69 14.14 2.72
CA LEU A 7 5.14 12.84 2.37
C LEU A 7 4.62 12.14 3.63
N TRP A 8 3.34 11.77 3.64
CA TRP A 8 2.71 10.96 4.69
C TRP A 8 2.12 9.68 4.09
N ALA A 9 2.18 8.59 4.83
CA ALA A 9 1.46 7.38 4.44
C ALA A 9 0.02 7.42 4.97
N PHE A 10 -0.97 7.27 4.08
CA PHE A 10 -2.37 7.13 4.47
C PHE A 10 -2.84 5.70 4.20
N LEU A 11 -3.22 5.00 5.26
CA LEU A 11 -3.52 3.58 5.25
C LEU A 11 -5.03 3.37 5.40
N ALA A 12 -5.70 2.97 4.32
CA ALA A 12 -7.12 2.65 4.33
C ALA A 12 -7.36 1.29 5.00
N CYS A 13 -8.04 1.29 6.15
CA CYS A 13 -8.26 0.10 6.97
C CYS A 13 -9.73 -0.32 6.98
N ARG A 14 -9.99 -1.61 6.73
CA ARG A 14 -11.28 -2.27 6.94
C ARG A 14 -11.09 -3.75 7.23
N ASN A 15 -12.00 -4.34 8.00
CA ASN A 15 -12.02 -5.78 8.27
C ASN A 15 -12.83 -6.58 7.25
N GLN A 16 -13.82 -5.95 6.63
CA GLN A 16 -14.69 -6.63 5.68
C GLN A 16 -13.91 -7.07 4.45
N GLY A 17 -13.84 -8.36 4.24
CA GLY A 17 -13.26 -9.00 3.07
C GLY A 17 -14.05 -10.25 2.73
N SER A 18 -14.43 -10.44 1.46
CA SER A 18 -15.21 -11.59 1.01
C SER A 18 -14.40 -12.88 0.92
N ARG A 19 -13.09 -12.77 0.71
CA ARG A 19 -12.16 -13.90 0.49
C ARG A 19 -11.40 -14.27 1.75
N LEU A 20 -10.93 -13.28 2.49
CA LEU A 20 -10.27 -13.41 3.78
C LEU A 20 -10.70 -12.25 4.66
N TRP A 21 -11.28 -12.54 5.82
CA TRP A 21 -11.69 -11.54 6.80
C TRP A 21 -10.49 -10.96 7.53
N GLY A 22 -10.52 -9.64 7.81
CA GLY A 22 -9.51 -8.98 8.65
C GLY A 22 -8.09 -9.08 8.12
N LYS A 23 -7.90 -9.00 6.79
CA LYS A 23 -6.59 -9.16 6.14
C LYS A 23 -5.47 -8.36 6.82
N PRO A 24 -5.63 -7.05 7.14
CA PRO A 24 -4.58 -6.27 7.78
C PRO A 24 -4.21 -6.78 9.17
N LEU A 25 -5.14 -7.48 9.85
CA LEU A 25 -4.99 -8.00 11.21
C LEU A 25 -4.56 -9.46 11.24
N GLN A 26 -4.42 -10.12 10.10
CA GLN A 26 -3.85 -11.47 10.04
C GLN A 26 -2.41 -11.43 10.54
N ASN A 27 -2.04 -12.38 11.41
CA ASN A 27 -0.67 -12.49 11.87
C ASN A 27 0.24 -12.96 10.74
N ILE A 28 1.20 -12.12 10.37
CA ILE A 28 2.31 -12.52 9.49
C ILE A 28 3.34 -13.33 10.28
N SER A 29 3.55 -13.01 11.57
CA SER A 29 4.26 -13.87 12.54
C SER A 29 3.29 -14.30 13.65
N ILE A 30 3.01 -15.60 13.73
CA ILE A 30 2.18 -16.15 14.80
C ILE A 30 2.97 -16.15 16.12
N ALA A 31 4.24 -16.53 16.05
CA ALA A 31 5.11 -16.65 17.22
C ALA A 31 5.35 -15.31 17.94
N ASP A 32 5.47 -14.23 17.17
CA ASP A 32 5.74 -12.89 17.70
C ASP A 32 4.46 -12.04 17.80
N SER A 33 3.29 -12.57 17.41
CA SER A 33 1.99 -11.86 17.37
C SER A 33 2.03 -10.57 16.53
N ILE A 34 2.79 -10.56 15.43
CA ILE A 34 2.92 -9.42 14.53
C ILE A 34 1.87 -9.53 13.43
N THR A 35 0.99 -8.54 13.31
CA THR A 35 0.02 -8.47 12.20
C THR A 35 0.65 -7.91 10.93
N ILE A 36 -0.01 -8.13 9.77
CA ILE A 36 0.40 -7.52 8.50
C ILE A 36 0.48 -6.00 8.65
N LEU A 37 -0.53 -5.38 9.27
CA LEU A 37 -0.58 -3.92 9.46
C LEU A 37 0.52 -3.43 10.40
N ASP A 38 0.79 -4.13 11.51
CA ASP A 38 1.87 -3.75 12.43
C ASP A 38 3.23 -3.79 11.71
N TYR A 39 3.46 -4.82 10.89
CA TYR A 39 4.69 -4.97 10.12
C TYR A 39 4.83 -3.89 9.04
N LEU A 40 3.75 -3.59 8.31
CA LEU A 40 3.70 -2.51 7.33
C LEU A 40 3.99 -1.14 7.96
N ILE A 41 3.34 -0.81 9.08
CA ILE A 41 3.57 0.45 9.81
C ILE A 41 5.04 0.53 10.25
N HIS A 42 5.62 -0.57 10.74
CA HIS A 42 7.03 -0.61 11.13
C HIS A 42 7.95 -0.32 9.92
N GLY A 43 7.70 -0.95 8.78
CA GLY A 43 8.45 -0.71 7.55
C GLY A 43 8.37 0.73 7.06
N ILE A 44 7.17 1.33 7.10
CA ILE A 44 6.96 2.75 6.73
C ILE A 44 7.72 3.69 7.68
N LYS A 45 7.70 3.45 8.99
CA LYS A 45 8.43 4.26 9.98
C LYS A 45 9.95 4.27 9.77
N GLN A 46 10.49 3.28 9.09
CA GLN A 46 11.93 3.23 8.74
C GLN A 46 12.27 4.11 7.53
N GLN A 47 11.27 4.59 6.77
CA GLN A 47 11.50 5.39 5.57
C GLN A 47 11.71 6.86 5.92
N LYS A 48 12.93 7.37 5.75
CA LYS A 48 13.35 8.73 6.14
C LYS A 48 12.55 9.85 5.47
N MET A 49 12.06 9.62 4.25
CA MET A 49 11.27 10.58 3.50
C MET A 49 9.81 10.64 3.95
N VAL A 50 9.33 9.66 4.73
CA VAL A 50 7.95 9.65 5.23
C VAL A 50 7.89 10.37 6.58
N SER A 51 7.21 11.51 6.61
CA SER A 51 7.11 12.38 7.79
C SER A 51 6.08 11.94 8.81
N GLY A 52 5.16 11.03 8.44
CA GLY A 52 4.13 10.52 9.33
C GLY A 52 3.21 9.52 8.66
N ILE A 53 2.33 8.94 9.48
CA ILE A 53 1.34 7.93 9.06
C ILE A 53 -0.01 8.33 9.64
N ALA A 54 -1.09 8.11 8.89
CA ALA A 54 -2.46 8.20 9.40
C ALA A 54 -3.29 7.01 8.94
N LEU A 55 -4.20 6.52 9.80
CA LEU A 55 -5.17 5.48 9.41
C LEU A 55 -6.47 6.11 8.93
N ALA A 56 -6.96 5.65 7.79
CA ALA A 56 -8.26 5.98 7.22
C ALA A 56 -9.23 4.82 7.46
N ILE A 57 -9.81 4.77 8.66
CA ILE A 57 -10.59 3.64 9.17
C ILE A 57 -12.02 3.69 8.60
N SER A 58 -12.52 2.55 8.10
CA SER A 58 -13.93 2.40 7.74
C SER A 58 -14.81 2.43 8.99
N GLN A 59 -15.95 3.10 8.91
CA GLN A 59 -16.96 3.05 9.97
C GLN A 59 -17.49 1.61 10.15
N GLY A 60 -17.96 1.29 11.37
CA GLY A 60 -18.47 -0.03 11.73
C GLY A 60 -17.79 -0.58 12.97
N VAL A 61 -18.57 -1.29 13.81
CA VAL A 61 -18.08 -1.85 15.08
C VAL A 61 -16.91 -2.82 14.89
N GLU A 62 -16.91 -3.55 13.78
CA GLU A 62 -15.87 -4.49 13.40
C GLU A 62 -14.52 -3.81 13.08
N ASN A 63 -14.55 -2.49 12.82
CA ASN A 63 -13.37 -1.71 12.49
C ASN A 63 -12.80 -0.92 13.68
N GLU A 64 -13.48 -0.93 14.84
CA GLU A 64 -13.02 -0.26 16.07
C GLU A 64 -11.62 -0.74 16.52
N VAL A 65 -11.26 -1.98 16.22
CA VAL A 65 -9.95 -2.56 16.53
C VAL A 65 -8.79 -1.75 15.92
N PHE A 66 -8.99 -1.08 14.78
CA PHE A 66 -7.95 -0.27 14.14
C PHE A 66 -7.62 1.00 14.94
N LYS A 67 -8.54 1.53 15.75
CA LYS A 67 -8.24 2.61 16.70
C LYS A 67 -7.20 2.17 17.71
N GLY A 68 -7.33 0.95 18.24
CA GLY A 68 -6.33 0.35 19.13
C GLY A 68 -4.98 0.14 18.44
N VAL A 69 -4.96 -0.16 17.12
CA VAL A 69 -3.71 -0.19 16.36
C VAL A 69 -3.10 1.20 16.29
N ALA A 70 -3.89 2.23 15.95
CA ALA A 70 -3.43 3.62 15.88
C ALA A 70 -2.82 4.07 17.23
N ASP A 71 -3.50 3.79 18.33
CA ASP A 71 -3.05 4.14 19.68
C ASP A 71 -1.72 3.47 20.04
N ARG A 72 -1.58 2.15 19.78
CA ARG A 72 -0.33 1.42 20.03
C ARG A 72 0.86 1.98 19.24
N HIS A 73 0.61 2.44 18.03
CA HIS A 73 1.65 3.00 17.17
C HIS A 73 1.86 4.52 17.34
N GLY A 74 1.01 5.21 18.12
CA GLY A 74 1.04 6.66 18.31
C GLY A 74 0.79 7.43 17.01
N ILE A 75 -0.14 6.95 16.15
CA ILE A 75 -0.48 7.56 14.86
C ILE A 75 -1.92 8.07 14.85
N PRO A 76 -2.21 9.21 14.20
CA PRO A 76 -3.56 9.73 14.09
C PRO A 76 -4.44 8.87 13.16
N TYR A 77 -5.75 9.01 13.30
CA TYR A 77 -6.72 8.34 12.43
C TYR A 77 -7.96 9.20 12.16
N VAL A 78 -8.65 8.88 11.08
CA VAL A 78 -10.02 9.32 10.78
C VAL A 78 -10.93 8.11 10.67
N VAL A 79 -12.23 8.32 10.91
CA VAL A 79 -13.27 7.31 10.69
C VAL A 79 -14.28 7.86 9.71
N GLY A 80 -14.58 7.13 8.63
CA GLY A 80 -15.49 7.60 7.59
C GLY A 80 -16.18 6.48 6.82
N SER A 81 -16.89 6.84 5.78
CA SER A 81 -17.74 5.96 4.99
C SER A 81 -16.99 4.71 4.51
N GLU A 82 -17.62 3.55 4.64
CA GLU A 82 -17.11 2.29 4.09
C GLU A 82 -16.95 2.37 2.56
N LYS A 83 -17.95 2.94 1.88
CA LYS A 83 -18.01 3.01 0.42
C LYS A 83 -17.12 4.10 -0.18
N ASP A 84 -16.79 5.13 0.59
CA ASP A 84 -15.96 6.26 0.13
C ASP A 84 -14.54 6.16 0.71
N VAL A 85 -13.76 5.22 0.18
CA VAL A 85 -12.36 5.02 0.58
C VAL A 85 -11.52 6.26 0.29
N LEU A 86 -11.71 6.85 -0.90
CA LEU A 86 -11.01 8.06 -1.32
C LEU A 86 -11.32 9.25 -0.39
N GLY A 87 -12.59 9.41 0.02
CA GLY A 87 -13.01 10.44 0.97
C GLY A 87 -12.32 10.29 2.33
N ARG A 88 -12.15 9.07 2.85
CA ARG A 88 -11.40 8.83 4.07
C ARG A 88 -9.92 9.24 3.93
N LEU A 89 -9.29 8.95 2.79
CA LEU A 89 -7.92 9.39 2.53
C LEU A 89 -7.82 10.92 2.46
N VAL A 90 -8.81 11.58 1.85
CA VAL A 90 -8.87 13.06 1.81
C VAL A 90 -9.00 13.65 3.21
N GLN A 91 -9.82 13.05 4.10
CA GLN A 91 -9.94 13.49 5.49
C GLN A 91 -8.62 13.41 6.27
N CYS A 92 -7.71 12.49 5.93
CA CYS A 92 -6.41 12.41 6.57
C CYS A 92 -5.55 13.69 6.37
N PHE A 93 -5.79 14.47 5.32
CA PHE A 93 -5.13 15.78 5.16
C PHE A 93 -5.60 16.84 6.16
N GLU A 94 -6.75 16.66 6.79
CA GLU A 94 -7.27 17.61 7.80
C GLU A 94 -6.58 17.44 9.15
N ILE A 95 -6.06 16.23 9.41
CA ILE A 95 -5.40 15.86 10.67
C ILE A 95 -3.87 15.73 10.54
N SER A 96 -3.30 16.10 9.38
CA SER A 96 -1.88 15.99 9.10
C SER A 96 -1.36 17.19 8.32
N PRO A 97 -0.06 17.51 8.42
CA PRO A 97 0.57 18.56 7.61
C PRO A 97 0.98 18.03 6.22
N ALA A 98 0.42 16.91 5.76
CA ALA A 98 0.78 16.26 4.50
C ALA A 98 0.48 17.15 3.28
N THR A 99 1.41 17.22 2.35
CA THR A 99 1.23 17.78 1.01
C THR A 99 1.07 16.70 -0.04
N ASP A 100 1.61 15.51 0.28
CA ASP A 100 1.64 14.34 -0.58
C ASP A 100 1.37 13.08 0.23
N VAL A 101 0.73 12.11 -0.39
CA VAL A 101 0.42 10.84 0.23
C VAL A 101 1.16 9.69 -0.43
N LEU A 102 1.82 8.88 0.39
CA LEU A 102 2.24 7.53 0.04
C LEU A 102 1.03 6.60 0.25
N ARG A 103 0.55 5.99 -0.82
CA ARG A 103 -0.50 4.98 -0.78
C ARG A 103 0.11 3.59 -0.97
N VAL A 104 -0.11 2.75 0.00
CA VAL A 104 0.12 1.30 -0.03
C VAL A 104 -1.12 0.60 0.50
N THR A 105 -1.38 -0.62 0.08
CA THR A 105 -2.52 -1.39 0.55
C THR A 105 -2.20 -2.08 1.87
N THR A 106 -3.16 -2.10 2.80
CA THR A 106 -2.93 -2.58 4.18
C THR A 106 -2.85 -4.10 4.31
N GLU A 107 -3.21 -4.81 3.27
CA GLU A 107 -3.06 -6.26 3.11
C GLU A 107 -1.76 -6.69 2.41
N SER A 108 -0.90 -5.74 2.03
CA SER A 108 0.35 -6.01 1.31
C SER A 108 1.55 -5.76 2.23
N PRO A 109 2.14 -6.83 2.79
CA PRO A 109 3.20 -6.68 3.80
C PRO A 109 4.55 -6.25 3.25
N PHE A 110 4.79 -6.34 1.93
CA PHE A 110 6.11 -6.15 1.32
C PHE A 110 6.15 -5.09 0.21
N PRO A 111 5.73 -3.83 0.45
CA PRO A 111 5.98 -2.77 -0.52
C PRO A 111 7.48 -2.62 -0.79
N ALA A 112 7.86 -2.40 -2.05
CA ALA A 112 9.26 -2.27 -2.47
C ALA A 112 9.84 -0.90 -2.05
N PHE A 113 10.04 -0.72 -0.74
CA PHE A 113 10.48 0.55 -0.14
C PHE A 113 11.86 1.00 -0.60
N GLU A 114 12.72 0.13 -1.11
CA GLU A 114 14.01 0.49 -1.71
C GLU A 114 13.89 1.46 -2.90
N TYR A 115 12.71 1.48 -3.55
CA TYR A 115 12.42 2.42 -4.66
C TYR A 115 11.81 3.75 -4.17
N LEU A 116 11.45 3.87 -2.88
CA LEU A 116 10.65 5.00 -2.41
C LEU A 116 11.41 6.33 -2.49
N GLU A 117 12.71 6.36 -2.17
CA GLU A 117 13.51 7.57 -2.24
C GLU A 117 13.63 8.08 -3.69
N GLN A 118 13.87 7.17 -4.62
CA GLN A 118 13.94 7.51 -6.05
C GLN A 118 12.58 7.99 -6.58
N ALA A 119 11.49 7.32 -6.19
CA ALA A 119 10.14 7.72 -6.57
C ALA A 119 9.77 9.10 -6.00
N TRP A 120 10.14 9.37 -4.75
CA TRP A 120 9.89 10.67 -4.10
C TRP A 120 10.66 11.80 -4.79
N THR A 121 11.93 11.57 -5.13
CA THR A 121 12.74 12.53 -5.89
C THR A 121 12.12 12.81 -7.25
N LEU A 122 11.79 11.75 -8.02
CA LEU A 122 11.12 11.89 -9.32
C LEU A 122 9.80 12.66 -9.22
N HIS A 123 9.00 12.38 -8.19
CA HIS A 123 7.72 13.04 -7.92
C HIS A 123 7.88 14.55 -7.68
N GLN A 124 8.90 14.93 -6.90
CA GLN A 124 9.18 16.34 -6.60
C GLN A 124 9.72 17.09 -7.83
N GLU A 125 10.70 16.52 -8.52
CA GLU A 125 11.38 17.15 -9.66
C GLU A 125 10.47 17.31 -10.87
N SER A 126 9.63 16.31 -11.16
CA SER A 126 8.70 16.37 -12.29
C SER A 126 7.48 17.23 -12.02
N GLY A 127 7.14 17.52 -10.76
CA GLY A 127 5.88 18.14 -10.38
C GLY A 127 4.66 17.26 -10.69
N ALA A 128 4.84 15.93 -10.74
CA ALA A 128 3.77 14.99 -11.06
C ALA A 128 2.60 15.09 -10.07
N ALA A 129 1.39 14.89 -10.58
CA ALA A 129 0.21 14.70 -9.76
C ALA A 129 0.22 13.35 -9.06
N MET A 130 0.82 12.34 -9.71
CA MET A 130 1.03 11.00 -9.18
C MET A 130 2.33 10.40 -9.73
N THR A 131 3.04 9.69 -8.86
CA THR A 131 4.17 8.82 -9.25
C THR A 131 3.90 7.42 -8.74
N THR A 132 4.08 6.41 -9.61
CA THR A 132 3.75 5.02 -9.31
C THR A 132 4.98 4.13 -9.44
N LEU A 133 4.99 3.04 -8.69
CA LEU A 133 5.84 1.88 -8.94
C LEU A 133 4.92 0.74 -9.38
N ASP A 134 4.70 0.64 -10.69
CA ASP A 134 3.93 -0.42 -11.32
C ASP A 134 4.85 -1.53 -11.85
N ASN A 135 4.29 -2.64 -12.34
CA ASN A 135 5.02 -3.75 -12.98
C ASN A 135 6.00 -4.51 -12.06
N VAL A 136 5.78 -4.45 -10.77
CA VAL A 136 6.42 -5.30 -9.74
C VAL A 136 5.46 -6.43 -9.34
N PRO A 137 5.88 -7.41 -8.52
CA PRO A 137 4.96 -8.40 -7.94
C PRO A 137 3.72 -7.75 -7.34
N ASP A 138 2.56 -8.38 -7.55
CA ASP A 138 1.29 -7.89 -7.01
C ASP A 138 1.36 -7.72 -5.49
N GLY A 139 1.03 -6.53 -4.99
CA GLY A 139 1.16 -6.14 -3.59
C GLY A 139 2.49 -5.47 -3.21
N CYS A 140 3.47 -5.37 -4.13
CA CYS A 140 4.74 -4.69 -3.83
C CYS A 140 4.80 -3.26 -4.36
N GLY A 141 3.87 -2.87 -5.23
CA GLY A 141 3.79 -1.51 -5.76
C GLY A 141 3.32 -0.49 -4.73
N PHE A 142 3.53 0.78 -5.05
CA PHE A 142 3.02 1.92 -4.28
C PHE A 142 2.75 3.12 -5.19
N GLU A 143 2.05 4.09 -4.66
CA GLU A 143 1.74 5.35 -5.34
C GLU A 143 2.09 6.54 -4.43
N ILE A 144 2.65 7.58 -5.01
CA ILE A 144 2.81 8.89 -4.36
C ILE A 144 1.88 9.86 -5.09
N ILE A 145 0.95 10.49 -4.36
CA ILE A 145 -0.11 11.31 -4.94
C ILE A 145 -0.13 12.67 -4.23
N THR A 146 -0.19 13.77 -5.01
CA THR A 146 -0.34 15.11 -4.43
C THR A 146 -1.71 15.28 -3.77
N LYS A 147 -1.78 16.07 -2.69
CA LYS A 147 -3.06 16.45 -2.05
C LYS A 147 -4.07 17.00 -3.08
N ASN A 148 -3.61 17.88 -3.98
CA ASN A 148 -4.49 18.50 -4.96
C ASN A 148 -5.11 17.45 -5.90
N ALA A 149 -4.33 16.50 -6.41
CA ALA A 149 -4.81 15.44 -7.28
C ALA A 149 -5.82 14.53 -6.58
N LEU A 150 -5.55 14.15 -5.31
CA LEU A 150 -6.46 13.31 -4.54
C LEU A 150 -7.78 14.01 -4.23
N VAL A 151 -7.73 15.28 -3.81
CA VAL A 151 -8.92 16.11 -3.56
C VAL A 151 -9.72 16.34 -4.85
N GLN A 152 -9.04 16.60 -5.97
CA GLN A 152 -9.68 16.74 -7.28
C GLN A 152 -10.39 15.45 -7.68
N SER A 153 -9.72 14.29 -7.53
CA SER A 153 -10.29 12.97 -7.80
C SER A 153 -11.59 12.73 -7.02
N HIS A 154 -11.59 13.07 -5.73
CA HIS A 154 -12.78 12.92 -4.89
C HIS A 154 -13.93 13.86 -5.30
N ARG A 155 -13.62 15.10 -5.68
CA ARG A 155 -14.64 16.11 -6.05
C ARG A 155 -15.24 15.89 -7.43
N GLN A 156 -14.43 15.46 -8.40
CA GLN A 156 -14.81 15.34 -9.82
C GLN A 156 -15.11 13.91 -10.23
N GLY A 157 -14.64 12.93 -9.47
CA GLY A 157 -14.87 11.52 -9.74
C GLY A 157 -16.26 11.04 -9.34
N ASP A 158 -16.66 9.91 -9.88
CA ASP A 158 -17.89 9.18 -9.57
C ASP A 158 -17.67 8.11 -8.45
N GLU A 159 -18.66 7.24 -8.23
CA GLU A 159 -18.58 6.19 -7.21
C GLU A 159 -17.42 5.19 -7.43
N ARG A 160 -17.05 4.89 -8.69
CA ARG A 160 -15.92 4.00 -8.99
C ARG A 160 -14.60 4.57 -8.46
N HIS A 161 -14.41 5.89 -8.63
CA HIS A 161 -13.21 6.60 -8.20
C HIS A 161 -13.10 6.71 -6.67
N ARG A 162 -14.23 6.68 -5.97
CA ARG A 162 -14.31 6.73 -4.51
C ARG A 162 -14.09 5.39 -3.83
N SER A 163 -14.08 4.30 -4.61
CA SER A 163 -13.83 2.93 -4.15
C SER A 163 -12.36 2.71 -3.74
N GLU A 164 -11.98 1.46 -3.57
CA GLU A 164 -10.57 1.06 -3.32
C GLU A 164 -9.61 1.45 -4.46
N LEU A 165 -10.14 1.76 -5.66
CA LEU A 165 -9.38 2.25 -6.81
C LEU A 165 -9.10 3.76 -6.71
N CYS A 166 -8.56 4.20 -5.60
CA CYS A 166 -8.41 5.62 -5.24
C CYS A 166 -7.62 6.47 -6.26
N SER A 167 -6.78 5.87 -7.09
CA SER A 167 -5.99 6.56 -8.13
C SER A 167 -6.60 6.46 -9.53
N LEU A 168 -7.72 5.75 -9.69
CA LEU A 168 -8.35 5.51 -10.99
C LEU A 168 -8.65 6.80 -11.75
N TYR A 169 -9.24 7.80 -11.08
CA TYR A 169 -9.51 9.11 -11.69
C TYR A 169 -8.26 9.73 -12.31
N ILE A 170 -7.13 9.72 -11.60
CA ILE A 170 -5.88 10.28 -12.08
C ILE A 170 -5.36 9.50 -13.28
N ARG A 171 -5.48 8.18 -13.24
CA ARG A 171 -5.05 7.29 -14.33
C ARG A 171 -5.92 7.45 -15.59
N GLU A 172 -7.20 7.74 -15.45
CA GLU A 172 -8.11 8.04 -16.56
C GLU A 172 -7.92 9.46 -17.15
N HIS A 173 -7.29 10.39 -16.41
CA HIS A 173 -7.09 11.78 -16.81
C HIS A 173 -5.62 12.17 -16.95
N LYS A 174 -4.79 11.26 -17.49
CA LYS A 174 -3.35 11.50 -17.74
C LYS A 174 -3.07 12.64 -18.72
N ASP A 175 -4.06 13.04 -19.48
CA ASP A 175 -4.01 14.22 -20.37
C ASP A 175 -3.97 15.55 -19.59
N LYS A 176 -4.47 15.57 -18.36
CA LYS A 176 -4.56 16.75 -17.49
C LYS A 176 -3.73 16.64 -16.21
N LEU A 177 -3.47 15.43 -15.77
CA LEU A 177 -2.77 15.12 -14.52
C LEU A 177 -1.49 14.36 -14.87
N LEU A 178 -0.34 15.00 -14.69
CA LEU A 178 0.94 14.37 -14.97
C LEU A 178 1.15 13.15 -14.08
N VAL A 179 1.32 12.00 -14.71
CA VAL A 179 1.62 10.72 -14.04
C VAL A 179 3.01 10.27 -14.45
N GLN A 180 3.86 10.02 -13.48
CA GLN A 180 5.17 9.38 -13.66
C GLN A 180 5.10 7.92 -13.23
N ASN A 181 5.77 7.05 -13.95
CA ASN A 181 5.95 5.66 -13.57
C ASN A 181 7.45 5.38 -13.36
N LEU A 182 7.83 5.04 -12.14
CA LEU A 182 9.18 4.59 -11.85
C LEU A 182 9.36 3.18 -12.40
N VAL A 183 10.39 3.00 -13.22
CA VAL A 183 10.71 1.68 -13.79
C VAL A 183 11.66 0.95 -12.85
N PRO A 184 11.26 -0.19 -12.26
CA PRO A 184 12.13 -0.98 -11.41
C PRO A 184 13.25 -1.65 -12.22
N THR A 185 14.21 -2.27 -11.51
CA THR A 185 15.24 -3.06 -12.17
C THR A 185 14.64 -4.25 -12.93
N ARG A 186 15.35 -4.76 -13.93
CA ARG A 186 14.86 -5.89 -14.74
C ARG A 186 14.57 -7.14 -13.92
N THR A 187 15.30 -7.36 -12.83
CA THR A 187 15.09 -8.49 -11.91
C THR A 187 13.81 -8.37 -11.09
N ASP A 188 13.32 -7.17 -10.90
CA ASP A 188 12.16 -6.86 -10.07
C ASP A 188 10.87 -6.67 -10.88
N LEU A 189 10.99 -6.67 -12.23
CA LEU A 189 9.86 -6.69 -13.18
C LEU A 189 9.22 -8.10 -13.22
N ARG A 190 8.55 -8.49 -12.13
CA ARG A 190 8.03 -9.84 -11.92
C ARG A 190 6.53 -9.82 -11.65
N THR A 191 5.76 -9.42 -12.66
CA THR A 191 4.29 -9.40 -12.61
C THR A 191 3.67 -10.81 -12.53
N ASP A 192 4.48 -11.85 -12.71
CA ASP A 192 4.12 -13.25 -12.50
C ASP A 192 4.11 -13.68 -11.03
N LEU A 193 4.57 -12.82 -10.11
CA LEU A 193 4.59 -13.09 -8.67
C LEU A 193 3.49 -12.33 -7.93
N ARG A 194 3.04 -12.90 -6.79
CA ARG A 194 1.97 -12.36 -5.98
C ARG A 194 2.36 -12.35 -4.50
N LEU A 195 2.21 -11.17 -3.87
CA LEU A 195 2.58 -10.91 -2.47
C LEU A 195 1.52 -10.09 -1.71
N THR A 196 0.41 -9.73 -2.36
CA THR A 196 -0.77 -9.23 -1.64
C THR A 196 -1.47 -10.38 -0.92
N VAL A 197 -2.16 -10.11 0.19
CA VAL A 197 -2.88 -11.12 0.98
C VAL A 197 -4.39 -10.94 0.80
N ASP A 198 -4.95 -11.67 -0.16
CA ASP A 198 -6.38 -11.69 -0.43
C ASP A 198 -7.05 -13.02 -0.07
N TYR A 199 -6.30 -14.11 -0.17
CA TYR A 199 -6.73 -15.47 0.09
C TYR A 199 -5.90 -16.10 1.21
N PRO A 200 -6.39 -17.17 1.86
CA PRO A 200 -5.59 -17.91 2.84
C PRO A 200 -4.24 -18.41 2.32
N GLU A 201 -4.18 -18.79 1.04
CA GLU A 201 -2.96 -19.24 0.36
C GLU A 201 -1.92 -18.12 0.26
N ASP A 202 -2.34 -16.89 -0.04
CA ASP A 202 -1.46 -15.72 -0.05
C ASP A 202 -0.80 -15.53 1.31
N LEU A 203 -1.54 -15.76 2.41
CA LEU A 203 -1.02 -15.64 3.76
C LEU A 203 0.05 -16.68 4.08
N ILE A 204 -0.06 -17.90 3.51
CA ILE A 204 0.97 -18.93 3.65
C ILE A 204 2.27 -18.44 3.00
N VAL A 205 2.19 -17.93 1.76
CA VAL A 205 3.34 -17.39 1.03
C VAL A 205 3.95 -16.19 1.78
N ALA A 206 3.12 -15.26 2.23
CA ALA A 206 3.59 -14.08 2.97
C ALA A 206 4.32 -14.47 4.26
N ARG A 207 3.82 -15.46 5.01
CA ARG A 207 4.49 -15.99 6.22
C ARG A 207 5.82 -16.65 5.90
N ALA A 208 5.90 -17.45 4.85
CA ALA A 208 7.14 -18.11 4.44
C ALA A 208 8.23 -17.07 4.09
N VAL A 209 7.87 -16.03 3.36
CA VAL A 209 8.76 -14.90 3.06
C VAL A 209 9.19 -14.18 4.34
N PHE A 210 8.25 -13.85 5.22
CA PHE A 210 8.52 -13.18 6.49
C PHE A 210 9.48 -13.99 7.37
N ASP A 211 9.19 -15.28 7.60
CA ASP A 211 9.99 -16.15 8.46
C ASP A 211 11.43 -16.31 7.95
N SER A 212 11.58 -16.34 6.62
CA SER A 212 12.90 -16.53 6.00
C SER A 212 13.73 -15.25 5.92
N LEU A 213 13.10 -14.09 5.65
CA LEU A 213 13.83 -12.88 5.27
C LEU A 213 13.69 -11.72 6.26
N ALA A 214 12.60 -11.62 7.04
CA ALA A 214 12.32 -10.44 7.84
C ALA A 214 12.98 -10.41 9.22
N LYS A 215 13.73 -11.43 9.61
CA LYS A 215 14.42 -11.52 10.91
C LYS A 215 13.52 -11.11 12.09
N LYS A 216 12.37 -11.76 12.24
CA LYS A 216 11.36 -11.44 13.26
C LYS A 216 10.81 -10.01 13.16
N GLY A 217 10.62 -9.50 11.95
CA GLY A 217 10.06 -8.18 11.69
C GLY A 217 11.04 -7.00 11.85
N LYS A 218 12.31 -7.26 12.12
CA LYS A 218 13.34 -6.20 12.24
C LYS A 218 13.83 -5.66 10.90
N ILE A 219 13.65 -6.42 9.82
CA ILE A 219 14.09 -6.08 8.48
C ILE A 219 12.89 -6.11 7.55
N HIS A 220 12.78 -5.10 6.69
CA HIS A 220 11.93 -5.16 5.51
C HIS A 220 12.81 -5.65 4.33
N PRO A 221 12.59 -6.87 3.82
CA PRO A 221 13.46 -7.45 2.80
C PRO A 221 13.32 -6.66 1.48
N SER A 222 14.42 -6.59 0.71
CA SER A 222 14.37 -6.01 -0.63
C SER A 222 13.55 -6.90 -1.57
N LEU A 223 12.96 -6.29 -2.59
CA LEU A 223 12.16 -7.02 -3.58
C LEU A 223 12.99 -8.10 -4.28
N SER A 224 14.24 -7.79 -4.64
CA SER A 224 15.15 -8.78 -5.24
C SER A 224 15.42 -10.00 -4.34
N ALA A 225 15.50 -9.80 -3.01
CA ALA A 225 15.65 -10.92 -2.08
C ALA A 225 14.38 -11.78 -2.02
N ILE A 226 13.20 -11.15 -2.04
CA ILE A 226 11.91 -11.85 -2.08
C ILE A 226 11.75 -12.63 -3.39
N VAL A 227 12.08 -12.01 -4.54
CA VAL A 227 12.05 -12.67 -5.85
C VAL A 227 12.97 -13.90 -5.86
N ALA A 228 14.21 -13.77 -5.40
CA ALA A 228 15.16 -14.88 -5.33
C ALA A 228 14.66 -16.01 -4.40
N PHE A 229 14.03 -15.65 -3.27
CA PHE A 229 13.43 -16.63 -2.38
C PHE A 229 12.29 -17.40 -3.06
N LEU A 230 11.36 -16.71 -3.72
CA LEU A 230 10.22 -17.32 -4.40
C LEU A 230 10.66 -18.16 -5.62
N ASP A 231 11.69 -17.74 -6.34
CA ASP A 231 12.23 -18.53 -7.45
C ASP A 231 12.87 -19.84 -6.96
N GLY A 232 13.40 -19.85 -5.73
CA GLY A 232 13.91 -21.07 -5.07
C GLY A 232 12.81 -21.96 -4.45
N HIS A 233 11.55 -21.50 -4.40
CA HIS A 233 10.44 -22.21 -3.76
C HIS A 233 9.22 -22.30 -4.69
N PRO A 234 9.28 -23.10 -5.76
CA PRO A 234 8.21 -23.22 -6.75
C PRO A 234 6.90 -23.74 -6.16
N ASP A 235 6.93 -24.53 -5.10
CA ASP A 235 5.78 -25.00 -4.34
C ASP A 235 4.97 -23.85 -3.74
N LEU A 236 5.62 -22.83 -3.17
CA LEU A 236 4.95 -21.63 -2.66
C LEU A 236 4.31 -20.81 -3.79
N ARG A 237 4.97 -20.70 -4.93
CA ARG A 237 4.41 -20.00 -6.11
C ARG A 237 3.17 -20.73 -6.62
N HIS A 238 3.18 -22.04 -6.77
CA HIS A 238 2.05 -22.84 -7.24
C HIS A 238 0.79 -22.68 -6.38
N LEU A 239 0.93 -22.39 -5.07
CA LEU A 239 -0.22 -22.12 -4.20
C LEU A 239 -1.08 -20.95 -4.69
N VAL A 240 -0.44 -19.93 -5.28
CA VAL A 240 -1.07 -18.65 -5.62
C VAL A 240 -1.14 -18.37 -7.13
N ASP A 241 -0.55 -19.20 -7.97
CA ASP A 241 -0.51 -19.04 -9.44
C ASP A 241 -1.89 -18.81 -10.06
N GLN A 242 -2.92 -19.48 -9.55
CA GLN A 242 -4.30 -19.32 -10.03
C GLN A 242 -4.88 -17.91 -9.80
N PHE A 243 -4.33 -17.14 -8.87
CA PHE A 243 -4.79 -15.80 -8.52
C PHE A 243 -4.01 -14.67 -9.22
N VAL A 244 -2.86 -14.97 -9.81
CA VAL A 244 -2.01 -13.98 -10.51
C VAL A 244 -2.75 -13.28 -11.65
N PRO A 245 -3.49 -13.97 -12.55
CA PRO A 245 -4.21 -13.30 -13.63
C PRO A 245 -5.27 -12.31 -13.15
N ALA A 246 -5.87 -12.55 -11.98
CA ALA A 246 -6.85 -11.65 -11.39
C ALA A 246 -6.18 -10.37 -10.87
N GLY A 247 -5.01 -10.48 -10.23
CA GLY A 247 -4.22 -9.36 -9.77
C GLY A 247 -3.77 -8.44 -10.91
N MET A 248 -3.31 -9.03 -12.01
CA MET A 248 -2.91 -8.26 -13.21
C MET A 248 -4.06 -7.49 -13.86
N LYS A 249 -5.31 -7.99 -13.75
CA LYS A 249 -6.50 -7.39 -14.37
C LYS A 249 -7.22 -6.39 -13.46
N SER A 250 -7.01 -6.46 -12.15
CA SER A 250 -7.97 -5.86 -11.23
C SER A 250 -7.72 -4.39 -10.91
N MET A 251 -6.54 -3.85 -11.15
CA MET A 251 -6.29 -2.53 -10.60
C MET A 251 -6.43 -1.38 -11.58
N TYR A 252 -6.16 -1.53 -12.89
CA TYR A 252 -6.05 -0.34 -13.74
C TYR A 252 -6.25 -0.61 -15.24
N VAL A 253 -7.07 -1.57 -15.63
CA VAL A 253 -7.45 -1.81 -17.02
C VAL A 253 -8.86 -1.30 -17.29
#